data_74599b2d47be762f6e77c7e9b316dbb5
#
_entry.id   74599b2d47be762f6e77c7e9b316dbb5
#
_cell.length_a   1.000
_cell.length_b   1.000
_cell.length_c   1.000
_cell.angle_alpha   90.00
_cell.angle_beta   90.00
_cell.angle_gamma   90.00
#
_symmetry.space_group_name_H-M   'P 1'
#
loop_
_entity.id
_entity.type
_entity.pdbx_description
1 polymer ?
#
loop_
_entity_poly.entity_id
_entity_poly.type
_entity_poly.pdbx_seq_one_letter_code
_entity_poly.pdbx_strand_id
1 'polypeptide(L)'
;MVGDAQIGKTSLMVKYVEGSWDEDYIQTLGVNFMEKTISIRNTEITFSIWDLGGQREFVNMLPLVCNDAVAILFMFDLTRKSTLNSIKEWYRQGRGFNKTAIPFLVGTKYDHFVNFPREDQEEISNQVSTLPLHEHSDLANLLFRRGDLPRRCEPLSSLVAQVTVSMCKR
;
A
#
# COMPACT_ATOMS: atom_id res chain seq x y z
N MET A 1 2.20 -5.16 5.84
CA MET A 1 2.14 -3.77 5.34
C MET A 1 3.10 -2.92 6.16
N VAL A 2 3.91 -2.10 5.50
CA VAL A 2 4.93 -1.24 6.13
C VAL A 2 4.89 0.16 5.54
N GLY A 3 5.36 1.16 6.31
CA GLY A 3 5.35 2.57 5.93
C GLY A 3 5.15 3.47 7.16
N ASP A 4 5.25 4.78 6.98
CA ASP A 4 5.19 5.77 8.05
C ASP A 4 3.87 5.74 8.85
N ALA A 5 3.87 6.38 10.00
CA ALA A 5 2.67 6.52 10.83
C ALA A 5 1.61 7.41 10.14
N GLN A 6 0.34 7.15 10.45
CA GLN A 6 -0.82 7.94 10.01
C GLN A 6 -1.00 8.03 8.48
N ILE A 7 -0.53 7.03 7.73
CA ILE A 7 -0.73 6.95 6.28
C ILE A 7 -1.95 6.11 5.87
N GLY A 8 -2.68 5.52 6.82
CA GLY A 8 -3.88 4.74 6.53
C GLY A 8 -3.66 3.24 6.30
N LYS A 9 -2.54 2.65 6.78
CA LYS A 9 -2.28 1.20 6.68
C LYS A 9 -3.38 0.38 7.36
N THR A 10 -3.58 0.60 8.65
CA THR A 10 -4.59 -0.08 9.46
C THR A 10 -6.00 0.14 8.91
N SER A 11 -6.32 1.37 8.54
CA SER A 11 -7.63 1.71 7.97
C SER A 11 -7.90 0.93 6.68
N LEU A 12 -6.89 0.77 5.81
CA LEU A 12 -7.00 -0.06 4.60
C LEU A 12 -7.24 -1.53 4.94
N MET A 13 -6.50 -2.07 5.91
CA MET A 13 -6.65 -3.46 6.36
C MET A 13 -8.05 -3.72 6.91
N VAL A 14 -8.52 -2.89 7.83
CA VAL A 14 -9.86 -2.99 8.43
C VAL A 14 -10.93 -2.89 7.35
N LYS A 15 -10.82 -1.90 6.44
CA LYS A 15 -11.76 -1.76 5.33
C LYS A 15 -11.81 -3.00 4.44
N TYR A 16 -10.66 -3.59 4.14
CA TYR A 16 -10.60 -4.79 3.29
C TYR A 16 -11.17 -6.02 3.99
N VAL A 17 -10.86 -6.22 5.27
CA VAL A 17 -11.28 -7.42 6.01
C VAL A 17 -12.73 -7.33 6.47
N GLU A 18 -13.12 -6.22 7.11
CA GLU A 18 -14.43 -6.05 7.76
C GLU A 18 -15.47 -5.33 6.88
N GLY A 19 -15.02 -4.62 5.83
CA GLY A 19 -15.90 -3.86 4.96
C GLY A 19 -16.38 -2.52 5.54
N SER A 20 -16.01 -2.20 6.78
CA SER A 20 -16.36 -0.97 7.49
C SER A 20 -15.22 0.02 7.52
N TRP A 21 -15.55 1.30 7.71
CA TRP A 21 -14.58 2.33 8.09
C TRP A 21 -14.73 2.62 9.56
N ASP A 22 -13.60 2.61 10.28
CA ASP A 22 -13.52 3.19 11.60
C ASP A 22 -13.15 4.67 11.43
N GLU A 23 -14.01 5.57 11.93
CA GLU A 23 -13.76 7.02 11.87
C GLU A 23 -12.76 7.46 12.95
N ASP A 24 -12.66 6.70 14.03
CA ASP A 24 -11.73 6.98 15.11
C ASP A 24 -10.34 6.46 14.78
N TYR A 25 -9.39 7.39 14.67
CA TYR A 25 -8.00 7.01 14.49
C TYR A 25 -7.41 6.47 15.79
N ILE A 26 -7.15 5.17 15.82
CA ILE A 26 -6.37 4.52 16.87
C ILE A 26 -4.98 4.20 16.33
N GLN A 27 -3.95 4.70 17.02
CA GLN A 27 -2.56 4.43 16.67
C GLN A 27 -2.22 2.95 16.85
N THR A 28 -1.66 2.33 15.81
CA THR A 28 -1.18 0.95 15.88
C THR A 28 0.08 0.88 16.74
N LEU A 29 -0.03 0.24 17.89
CA LEU A 29 1.10 0.00 18.80
C LEU A 29 1.70 -1.38 18.49
N GLY A 30 2.86 -1.39 17.85
CA GLY A 30 3.56 -2.62 17.46
C GLY A 30 3.03 -3.20 16.15
N VAL A 31 2.47 -4.39 16.19
CA VAL A 31 1.95 -5.13 15.03
C VAL A 31 0.49 -5.47 15.24
N ASN A 32 -0.33 -5.25 14.22
CA ASN A 32 -1.72 -5.74 14.15
C ASN A 32 -1.81 -6.86 13.09
N PHE A 33 -2.73 -7.80 13.28
CA PHE A 33 -2.91 -8.97 12.43
C PHE A 33 -4.39 -9.22 12.14
N MET A 34 -4.72 -9.45 10.87
CA MET A 34 -6.07 -9.84 10.46
C MET A 34 -6.01 -10.88 9.34
N GLU A 35 -7.08 -11.65 9.17
CA GLU A 35 -7.21 -12.63 8.11
C GLU A 35 -8.42 -12.36 7.24
N LYS A 36 -8.29 -12.65 5.95
CA LYS A 36 -9.38 -12.58 4.97
C LYS A 36 -9.32 -13.78 4.04
N THR A 37 -10.38 -14.58 4.04
CA THR A 37 -10.54 -15.66 3.05
C THR A 37 -11.39 -15.15 1.89
N ILE A 38 -10.91 -15.39 0.68
CA ILE A 38 -11.63 -15.12 -0.57
C ILE A 38 -11.69 -16.39 -1.41
N SER A 39 -12.72 -16.52 -2.23
CA SER A 39 -12.86 -17.63 -3.19
C SER A 39 -12.60 -17.13 -4.61
N ILE A 40 -11.62 -17.71 -5.28
CA ILE A 40 -11.28 -17.41 -6.67
C ILE A 40 -11.34 -18.71 -7.49
N ARG A 41 -12.24 -18.80 -8.46
CA ARG A 41 -12.41 -19.98 -9.34
C ARG A 41 -12.47 -21.30 -8.56
N ASN A 42 -13.34 -21.36 -7.53
CA ASN A 42 -13.54 -22.51 -6.62
C ASN A 42 -12.30 -22.89 -5.77
N THR A 43 -11.33 -21.99 -5.64
CA THR A 43 -10.19 -22.15 -4.73
C THR A 43 -10.32 -21.13 -3.63
N GLU A 44 -10.30 -21.55 -2.38
CA GLU A 44 -10.26 -20.65 -1.22
C GLU A 44 -8.81 -20.25 -0.95
N ILE A 45 -8.60 -18.93 -0.83
CA ILE A 45 -7.31 -18.34 -0.50
C ILE A 45 -7.50 -17.51 0.76
N THR A 46 -6.73 -17.82 1.80
CA THR A 46 -6.71 -17.02 3.03
C THR A 46 -5.48 -16.12 3.03
N PHE A 47 -5.73 -14.81 3.11
CA PHE A 47 -4.69 -13.80 3.30
C PHE A 47 -4.50 -13.55 4.78
N SER A 48 -3.30 -13.77 5.28
CA SER A 48 -2.84 -13.36 6.60
C SER A 48 -2.15 -12.00 6.46
N ILE A 49 -2.76 -10.94 7.00
CA ILE A 49 -2.35 -9.55 6.79
C ILE A 49 -1.73 -9.01 8.07
N TRP A 50 -0.47 -8.63 7.98
CA TRP A 50 0.31 -8.05 9.07
C TRP A 50 0.49 -6.55 8.85
N ASP A 51 0.06 -5.74 9.80
CA ASP A 51 0.16 -4.27 9.79
C ASP A 51 1.15 -3.81 10.85
N LEU A 52 2.28 -3.24 10.42
CA LEU A 52 3.30 -2.72 11.32
C LEU A 52 3.04 -1.25 11.64
N GLY A 53 3.08 -0.90 12.92
CA GLY A 53 3.07 0.50 13.37
C GLY A 53 4.21 1.29 12.72
N GLY A 54 3.90 2.48 12.19
CA GLY A 54 4.84 3.26 11.38
C GLY A 54 5.84 4.11 12.18
N GLN A 55 5.87 3.97 13.49
CA GLN A 55 6.82 4.69 14.35
C GLN A 55 8.19 4.00 14.32
N ARG A 56 9.26 4.80 14.47
CA ARG A 56 10.65 4.29 14.43
C ARG A 56 10.95 3.22 15.47
N GLU A 57 10.27 3.25 16.59
CA GLU A 57 10.41 2.28 17.68
C GLU A 57 9.97 0.86 17.29
N PHE A 58 9.11 0.71 16.26
CA PHE A 58 8.62 -0.58 15.79
C PHE A 58 9.42 -1.16 14.62
N VAL A 59 10.44 -0.47 14.14
CA VAL A 59 11.31 -0.94 13.05
C VAL A 59 12.00 -2.28 13.40
N ASN A 60 12.31 -2.49 14.67
CA ASN A 60 12.87 -3.74 15.17
C ASN A 60 11.91 -4.95 15.05
N MET A 61 10.64 -4.71 14.79
CA MET A 61 9.62 -5.74 14.54
C MET A 61 9.51 -6.12 13.04
N LEU A 62 10.25 -5.45 12.14
CA LEU A 62 10.27 -5.78 10.72
C LEU A 62 10.57 -7.26 10.42
N PRO A 63 11.51 -7.93 11.09
CA PRO A 63 11.74 -9.35 10.87
C PRO A 63 10.48 -10.19 11.08
N LEU A 64 9.69 -9.88 12.11
CA LEU A 64 8.45 -10.60 12.42
C LEU A 64 7.43 -10.54 11.26
N VAL A 65 7.32 -9.38 10.61
CA VAL A 65 6.30 -9.17 9.56
C VAL A 65 6.83 -9.44 8.15
N CYS A 66 8.14 -9.47 7.95
CA CYS A 66 8.74 -9.60 6.62
C CYS A 66 9.27 -10.99 6.29
N ASN A 67 9.80 -11.77 7.26
CA ASN A 67 10.58 -12.98 6.97
C ASN A 67 9.85 -13.98 6.08
N ASP A 68 8.61 -14.30 6.38
CA ASP A 68 7.81 -15.29 5.65
C ASP A 68 6.74 -14.66 4.76
N ALA A 69 6.81 -13.35 4.54
CA ALA A 69 5.85 -12.65 3.71
C ALA A 69 6.00 -13.05 2.24
N VAL A 70 4.89 -13.42 1.60
CA VAL A 70 4.81 -13.63 0.14
C VAL A 70 4.86 -12.30 -0.60
N ALA A 71 4.27 -11.27 0.00
CA ALA A 71 4.24 -9.91 -0.53
C ALA A 71 4.45 -8.88 0.59
N ILE A 72 5.11 -7.77 0.26
CA ILE A 72 5.28 -6.62 1.16
C ILE A 72 4.69 -5.39 0.49
N LEU A 73 3.68 -4.80 1.13
CA LEU A 73 3.08 -3.54 0.70
C LEU A 73 3.85 -2.38 1.37
N PHE A 74 4.58 -1.63 0.56
CA PHE A 74 5.25 -0.39 0.96
C PHE A 74 4.28 0.76 0.74
N MET A 75 3.81 1.35 1.82
CA MET A 75 2.69 2.30 1.77
C MET A 75 3.14 3.73 2.09
N PHE A 76 2.57 4.71 1.39
CA PHE A 76 2.80 6.13 1.61
C PHE A 76 1.51 6.93 1.42
N ASP A 77 1.47 8.15 1.93
CA ASP A 77 0.36 9.09 1.83
C ASP A 77 0.61 10.04 0.66
N LEU A 78 -0.23 9.98 -0.36
CA LEU A 78 -0.14 10.82 -1.56
C LEU A 78 -0.20 12.33 -1.24
N THR A 79 -0.74 12.70 -0.08
CA THR A 79 -0.84 14.10 0.36
C THR A 79 0.40 14.58 1.12
N ARG A 80 1.36 13.67 1.42
CA ARG A 80 2.57 13.98 2.20
C ARG A 80 3.83 13.44 1.53
N LYS A 81 4.53 14.29 0.77
CA LYS A 81 5.79 13.95 0.05
C LYS A 81 6.85 13.31 0.96
N SER A 82 6.92 13.70 2.24
CA SER A 82 7.86 13.11 3.21
C SER A 82 7.70 11.61 3.34
N THR A 83 6.46 11.10 3.29
CA THR A 83 6.19 9.66 3.41
C THR A 83 6.63 8.88 2.18
N LEU A 84 6.59 9.49 1.00
CA LEU A 84 7.16 8.90 -0.23
C LEU A 84 8.69 8.82 -0.14
N ASN A 85 9.34 9.86 0.40
CA ASN A 85 10.79 9.84 0.61
C ASN A 85 11.21 8.72 1.58
N SER A 86 10.39 8.44 2.61
CA SER A 86 10.65 7.36 3.56
C SER A 86 10.59 5.96 2.92
N ILE A 87 9.92 5.80 1.77
CA ILE A 87 9.76 4.49 1.10
C ILE A 87 11.11 3.83 0.78
N LYS A 88 12.12 4.60 0.39
CA LYS A 88 13.46 4.08 0.09
C LYS A 88 14.05 3.33 1.29
N GLU A 89 13.86 3.88 2.47
CA GLU A 89 14.37 3.28 3.71
C GLU A 89 13.52 2.07 4.12
N TRP A 90 12.18 2.17 4.07
CA TRP A 90 11.31 1.02 4.32
C TRP A 90 11.60 -0.14 3.37
N TYR A 91 11.81 0.16 2.07
CA TYR A 91 12.18 -0.83 1.07
C TYR A 91 13.53 -1.49 1.38
N ARG A 92 14.56 -0.69 1.65
CA ARG A 92 15.90 -1.19 1.98
C ARG A 92 15.85 -2.14 3.18
N GLN A 93 15.13 -1.78 4.22
CA GLN A 93 15.00 -2.59 5.43
C GLN A 93 14.17 -3.86 5.19
N GLY A 94 13.00 -3.73 4.59
CA GLY A 94 12.14 -4.88 4.29
C GLY A 94 12.82 -5.91 3.39
N ARG A 95 13.54 -5.45 2.34
CA ARG A 95 14.33 -6.31 1.45
C ARG A 95 15.55 -6.91 2.13
N GLY A 96 16.06 -6.29 3.19
CA GLY A 96 17.11 -6.85 4.02
C GLY A 96 16.67 -8.13 4.71
N PHE A 97 15.41 -8.22 5.12
CA PHE A 97 14.85 -9.40 5.78
C PHE A 97 14.25 -10.41 4.79
N ASN A 98 13.64 -9.94 3.70
CA ASN A 98 13.02 -10.82 2.71
C ASN A 98 13.25 -10.32 1.28
N LYS A 99 14.16 -11.00 0.58
CA LYS A 99 14.51 -10.68 -0.81
C LYS A 99 13.54 -11.29 -1.83
N THR A 100 12.77 -12.29 -1.44
CA THR A 100 11.88 -13.06 -2.32
C THR A 100 10.45 -12.53 -2.32
N ALA A 101 10.04 -11.81 -1.28
CA ALA A 101 8.71 -11.20 -1.22
C ALA A 101 8.47 -10.28 -2.43
N ILE A 102 7.26 -10.36 -2.98
CA ILE A 102 6.83 -9.46 -4.07
C ILE A 102 6.59 -8.07 -3.48
N PRO A 103 7.32 -7.03 -3.92
CA PRO A 103 7.14 -5.69 -3.42
C PRO A 103 5.99 -4.98 -4.15
N PHE A 104 5.09 -4.36 -3.39
CA PHE A 104 4.04 -3.47 -3.92
C PHE A 104 4.22 -2.08 -3.34
N LEU A 105 4.04 -1.07 -4.17
CA LEU A 105 3.98 0.33 -3.74
C LEU A 105 2.53 0.80 -3.72
N VAL A 106 2.07 1.31 -2.58
CA VAL A 106 0.67 1.69 -2.37
C VAL A 106 0.58 3.14 -1.91
N GLY A 107 0.00 4.00 -2.74
CA GLY A 107 -0.36 5.37 -2.35
C GLY A 107 -1.76 5.42 -1.76
N THR A 108 -1.90 6.04 -0.59
CA THR A 108 -3.16 6.22 0.12
C THR A 108 -3.70 7.65 -0.01
N LYS A 109 -4.94 7.89 0.43
CA LYS A 109 -5.61 9.21 0.45
C LYS A 109 -5.72 9.85 -0.94
N TYR A 110 -5.99 9.04 -1.94
CA TYR A 110 -6.14 9.48 -3.32
C TYR A 110 -7.32 10.48 -3.48
N ASP A 111 -8.38 10.31 -2.72
CA ASP A 111 -9.54 11.19 -2.65
C ASP A 111 -9.19 12.65 -2.28
N HIS A 112 -8.19 12.84 -1.45
CA HIS A 112 -7.63 14.16 -1.15
C HIS A 112 -6.64 14.61 -2.23
N PHE A 113 -5.80 13.70 -2.71
CA PHE A 113 -4.73 13.99 -3.67
C PHE A 113 -5.25 14.50 -5.01
N VAL A 114 -6.39 14.02 -5.49
CA VAL A 114 -7.00 14.48 -6.76
C VAL A 114 -7.38 15.97 -6.76
N ASN A 115 -7.49 16.58 -5.58
CA ASN A 115 -7.79 18.01 -5.43
C ASN A 115 -6.53 18.89 -5.38
N PHE A 116 -5.33 18.28 -5.43
CA PHE A 116 -4.07 19.02 -5.44
C PHE A 116 -3.85 19.69 -6.81
N PRO A 117 -3.04 20.77 -6.86
CA PRO A 117 -2.59 21.35 -8.11
C PRO A 117 -1.94 20.28 -9.01
N ARG A 118 -2.13 20.42 -10.33
CA ARG A 118 -1.61 19.44 -11.29
C ARG A 118 -0.08 19.29 -11.23
N GLU A 119 0.62 20.37 -10.96
CA GLU A 119 2.08 20.37 -10.79
C GLU A 119 2.52 19.44 -9.64
N ASP A 120 1.82 19.49 -8.50
CA ASP A 120 2.11 18.62 -7.35
C ASP A 120 1.80 17.15 -7.65
N GLN A 121 0.72 16.91 -8.41
CA GLN A 121 0.36 15.56 -8.83
C GLN A 121 1.41 14.97 -9.79
N GLU A 122 1.89 15.76 -10.74
CA GLU A 122 2.93 15.36 -11.69
C GLU A 122 4.28 15.14 -10.98
N GLU A 123 4.63 15.98 -10.01
CA GLU A 123 5.86 15.80 -9.23
C GLU A 123 5.88 14.48 -8.46
N ILE A 124 4.78 14.14 -7.76
CA ILE A 124 4.67 12.88 -7.04
C ILE A 124 4.71 11.69 -8.00
N SER A 125 4.03 11.77 -9.15
CA SER A 125 4.04 10.73 -10.17
C SER A 125 5.46 10.49 -10.72
N ASN A 126 6.21 11.55 -10.96
CA ASN A 126 7.59 11.47 -11.42
C ASN A 126 8.51 10.85 -10.35
N GLN A 127 8.34 11.21 -9.07
CA GLN A 127 9.11 10.62 -7.98
C GLN A 127 8.81 9.12 -7.82
N VAL A 128 7.54 8.71 -7.92
CA VAL A 128 7.13 7.29 -7.87
C VAL A 128 7.81 6.49 -8.98
N SER A 129 7.88 7.02 -10.21
CA SER A 129 8.48 6.33 -11.35
C SER A 129 9.99 6.08 -11.20
N THR A 130 10.66 6.83 -10.33
CA THR A 130 12.10 6.67 -10.07
C THR A 130 12.43 5.69 -8.94
N LEU A 131 11.42 5.12 -8.28
CA LEU A 131 11.66 4.18 -7.19
C LEU A 131 12.07 2.79 -7.69
N PRO A 132 12.98 2.08 -7.01
CA PRO A 132 13.47 0.76 -7.43
C PRO A 132 12.41 -0.35 -7.39
N LEU A 133 11.24 -0.06 -6.84
CA LEU A 133 10.07 -0.95 -6.82
C LEU A 133 9.42 -1.11 -8.20
N HIS A 134 9.74 -0.22 -9.13
CA HIS A 134 9.16 -0.20 -10.48
C HIS A 134 9.55 -1.41 -11.33
N GLU A 135 10.76 -1.92 -11.18
CA GLU A 135 11.27 -3.03 -12.00
C GLU A 135 10.54 -4.36 -11.77
N HIS A 136 9.79 -4.49 -10.68
CA HIS A 136 9.01 -5.68 -10.33
C HIS A 136 7.50 -5.56 -10.61
N SER A 137 7.07 -4.47 -11.26
CA SER A 137 5.66 -4.15 -11.48
C SER A 137 4.93 -5.04 -12.51
N ASP A 138 5.64 -5.86 -13.27
CA ASP A 138 5.04 -6.72 -14.31
C ASP A 138 4.06 -7.76 -13.74
N LEU A 139 4.24 -8.18 -12.49
CA LEU A 139 3.32 -9.10 -11.81
C LEU A 139 2.05 -8.42 -11.27
N ALA A 140 2.12 -7.13 -10.93
CA ALA A 140 0.95 -6.36 -10.53
C ALA A 140 -0.06 -6.19 -11.67
N ASN A 141 0.43 -6.08 -12.92
CA ASN A 141 -0.40 -6.05 -14.12
C ASN A 141 -1.15 -7.37 -14.37
N LEU A 142 -0.71 -8.48 -13.80
CA LEU A 142 -1.33 -9.80 -13.97
C LEU A 142 -2.50 -10.04 -13.02
N LEU A 143 -2.50 -9.42 -11.83
CA LEU A 143 -3.52 -9.63 -10.79
C LEU A 143 -4.72 -8.69 -10.92
N PHE A 144 -4.56 -7.54 -11.57
CA PHE A 144 -5.62 -6.56 -11.80
C PHE A 144 -5.86 -6.37 -13.30
N ARG A 145 -6.43 -7.38 -13.98
CA ARG A 145 -6.90 -7.23 -15.36
C ARG A 145 -8.05 -6.22 -15.41
N ARG A 146 -7.88 -5.22 -16.27
CA ARG A 146 -8.77 -4.27 -16.97
C ARG A 146 -10.30 -4.44 -16.87
N GLY A 147 -10.89 -4.88 -15.78
CA GLY A 147 -12.35 -5.07 -15.71
C GLY A 147 -13.05 -4.28 -14.62
N ASP A 148 -12.36 -3.97 -13.53
CA ASP A 148 -13.01 -3.53 -12.29
C ASP A 148 -12.67 -2.10 -11.84
N LEU A 149 -12.06 -1.30 -12.72
CA LEU A 149 -11.83 0.14 -12.46
C LEU A 149 -13.02 0.96 -12.97
N PRO A 150 -13.61 1.84 -12.15
CA PRO A 150 -14.64 2.75 -12.61
C PRO A 150 -14.08 3.67 -13.70
N ARG A 151 -14.83 3.84 -14.80
CA ARG A 151 -14.47 4.52 -16.06
C ARG A 151 -14.11 6.03 -15.96
N ARG A 152 -13.73 6.53 -14.79
CA ARG A 152 -13.43 7.97 -14.58
C ARG A 152 -11.97 8.26 -14.17
N CYS A 153 -11.08 7.30 -14.19
CA CYS A 153 -9.67 7.51 -13.87
C CYS A 153 -8.80 7.29 -15.11
N GLU A 154 -8.86 8.19 -16.08
CA GLU A 154 -7.86 8.36 -17.13
C GLU A 154 -7.41 9.84 -17.16
N PRO A 155 -6.14 10.14 -17.41
CA PRO A 155 -4.93 9.33 -17.41
C PRO A 155 -3.87 9.89 -16.44
N LEU A 156 -3.77 9.37 -15.27
CA LEU A 156 -2.49 9.44 -14.56
C LEU A 156 -1.73 8.20 -15.02
N SER A 157 -0.52 8.40 -15.54
CA SER A 157 0.33 7.37 -16.12
C SER A 157 0.20 6.03 -15.38
N SER A 158 0.08 4.96 -16.12
CA SER A 158 -0.26 3.58 -15.74
C SER A 158 0.35 2.99 -14.45
N LEU A 159 1.21 3.73 -13.78
CA LEU A 159 1.99 3.34 -12.63
C LEU A 159 1.35 3.63 -11.27
N VAL A 160 0.69 4.78 -11.12
CA VAL A 160 0.01 5.12 -9.85
C VAL A 160 -1.33 4.40 -9.76
N ALA A 161 -1.88 3.99 -10.91
CA ALA A 161 -3.15 3.27 -11.00
C ALA A 161 -3.08 1.80 -10.52
N GLN A 162 -1.91 1.25 -10.27
CA GLN A 162 -1.77 -0.19 -10.04
C GLN A 162 -2.17 -0.65 -8.64
N VAL A 163 -2.24 0.20 -7.64
CA VAL A 163 -2.89 -0.08 -6.35
C VAL A 163 -3.48 1.21 -5.76
N THR A 164 -4.15 2.00 -6.55
CA THR A 164 -5.04 3.00 -6.01
C THR A 164 -6.31 2.27 -5.63
N VAL A 165 -6.41 1.82 -4.40
CA VAL A 165 -7.70 1.46 -3.82
C VAL A 165 -8.47 2.77 -3.74
N SER A 166 -9.29 3.02 -4.76
CA SER A 166 -10.21 4.13 -4.78
C SER A 166 -11.19 3.93 -3.63
N MET A 167 -10.94 4.64 -2.56
CA MET A 167 -11.90 4.82 -1.48
C MET A 167 -12.95 5.81 -1.94
N CYS A 168 -13.71 5.46 -2.97
CA CYS A 168 -14.85 6.25 -3.38
C CYS A 168 -15.91 6.11 -2.28
N LYS A 169 -16.12 7.18 -1.50
CA LYS A 169 -17.32 7.32 -0.69
C LYS A 169 -18.53 7.25 -1.64
N ARG A 170 -19.42 6.32 -1.43
CA ARG A 170 -20.84 6.46 -1.77
C ARG A 170 -21.56 7.00 -0.56
#